data_93aa3e9b880c3eec104d73462489891f
#
_entry.id   93aa3e9b880c3eec104d73462489891f
#
_cell.length_a   1.000
_cell.length_b   1.000
_cell.length_c   1.000
_cell.angle_alpha   90.00
_cell.angle_beta   90.00
_cell.angle_gamma   90.00
#
_symmetry.space_group_name_H-M   'P 1'
#
loop_
_entity.id
_entity.type
_entity.pdbx_description
1 polymer ?
#
loop_
_entity_poly.entity_id
_entity_poly.type
_entity_poly.pdbx_seq_one_letter_code
_entity_poly.pdbx_strand_id
1 'polypeptide(L)'
;TRIRPMSTPTPSGQTVARPLLIVKLGEAQAQIRERLGDFDEWIAAGLHSGGASTITIDPRAGEPLPDPRDVAGIVITGSHAMVTDRDDWSVALMPWLVRAVEVETPLLGICFGHQLLAQALGGTVDNHPGGVEIGTLTIHRNANSHGDALLGGLPASFDAQSVHWQSVRTLPTGAVLLAGTAFEPHHAFRFGPC
;
A
#
# COMPACT_ATOMS: atom_id res chain seq x y z
N THR A 1 -64.46 1.25 -20.13
CA THR A 1 -63.07 0.73 -20.30
C THR A 1 -62.16 1.66 -19.47
N ARG A 2 -61.63 1.15 -18.32
CA ARG A 2 -60.68 1.91 -17.46
C ARG A 2 -59.28 1.64 -17.91
N ILE A 3 -58.52 2.66 -18.26
CA ILE A 3 -57.11 2.58 -18.59
C ILE A 3 -56.32 2.57 -17.27
N ARG A 4 -55.54 1.49 -17.04
CA ARG A 4 -54.59 1.40 -15.92
C ARG A 4 -53.34 2.26 -16.24
N PRO A 5 -52.84 3.08 -15.30
CA PRO A 5 -51.60 3.78 -15.54
C PRO A 5 -50.42 2.78 -15.53
N MET A 6 -49.55 2.86 -16.52
CA MET A 6 -48.31 2.13 -16.61
C MET A 6 -47.36 2.67 -15.50
N SER A 7 -46.91 1.73 -14.65
CA SER A 7 -45.85 2.00 -13.65
C SER A 7 -44.52 2.15 -14.40
N THR A 8 -43.92 3.32 -14.28
CA THR A 8 -42.54 3.55 -14.73
C THR A 8 -41.61 2.68 -13.89
N PRO A 9 -40.67 1.92 -14.50
CA PRO A 9 -39.68 1.18 -13.75
C PRO A 9 -38.75 2.18 -13.02
N THR A 10 -38.62 2.00 -11.71
CA THR A 10 -37.61 2.67 -10.88
C THR A 10 -36.23 2.28 -11.44
N PRO A 11 -35.32 3.25 -11.70
CA PRO A 11 -33.99 2.90 -12.15
C PRO A 11 -33.31 2.05 -11.07
N SER A 12 -32.90 0.85 -11.46
CA SER A 12 -32.07 -0.03 -10.66
C SER A 12 -30.81 0.74 -10.23
N GLY A 13 -30.63 0.93 -8.91
CA GLY A 13 -29.47 1.60 -8.34
C GLY A 13 -28.20 0.89 -8.82
N GLN A 14 -27.46 1.52 -9.70
CA GLN A 14 -26.09 1.13 -10.02
C GLN A 14 -25.30 1.35 -8.72
N THR A 15 -24.89 0.28 -8.08
CA THR A 15 -23.88 0.32 -7.02
C THR A 15 -22.61 0.84 -7.69
N VAL A 16 -22.28 2.11 -7.49
CA VAL A 16 -21.00 2.68 -7.91
C VAL A 16 -19.92 1.89 -7.19
N ALA A 17 -19.06 1.22 -7.96
CA ALA A 17 -17.95 0.48 -7.39
C ALA A 17 -17.06 1.44 -6.58
N ARG A 18 -16.76 1.07 -5.33
CA ARG A 18 -15.87 1.88 -4.48
C ARG A 18 -14.50 1.99 -5.15
N PRO A 19 -13.88 3.17 -5.17
CA PRO A 19 -12.54 3.32 -5.75
C PRO A 19 -11.46 2.68 -4.87
N LEU A 20 -10.29 2.41 -5.45
CA LEU A 20 -9.07 2.19 -4.69
C LEU A 20 -8.48 3.55 -4.26
N LEU A 21 -8.06 3.66 -3.02
CA LEU A 21 -7.41 4.86 -2.49
C LEU A 21 -5.90 4.72 -2.62
N ILE A 22 -5.27 5.71 -3.22
CA ILE A 22 -3.82 5.89 -3.20
C ILE A 22 -3.50 6.96 -2.15
N VAL A 23 -2.80 6.57 -1.07
CA VAL A 23 -2.33 7.50 -0.03
C VAL A 23 -0.92 7.93 -0.44
N LYS A 24 -0.79 9.18 -0.87
CA LYS A 24 0.47 9.75 -1.36
C LYS A 24 1.31 10.24 -0.19
N LEU A 25 2.43 9.58 0.09
CA LEU A 25 3.33 9.93 1.19
C LEU A 25 4.68 10.49 0.74
N GLY A 26 4.91 10.59 -0.56
CA GLY A 26 6.14 11.09 -1.12
C GLY A 26 6.00 11.47 -2.58
N GLU A 27 7.05 12.02 -3.12
CA GLU A 27 7.17 12.41 -4.51
C GLU A 27 8.49 11.88 -5.09
N ALA A 28 8.48 11.52 -6.35
CA ALA A 28 9.71 11.24 -7.09
C ALA A 28 10.58 12.51 -7.18
N GLN A 29 11.89 12.34 -7.35
CA GLN A 29 12.79 13.47 -7.56
C GLN A 29 12.30 14.32 -8.75
N ALA A 30 12.41 15.64 -8.65
CA ALA A 30 11.85 16.60 -9.62
C ALA A 30 12.18 16.24 -11.08
N GLN A 31 13.43 15.89 -11.36
CA GLN A 31 13.87 15.52 -12.71
C GLN A 31 13.23 14.24 -13.25
N ILE A 32 12.90 13.30 -12.35
CA ILE A 32 12.20 12.05 -12.69
C ILE A 32 10.73 12.35 -12.92
N ARG A 33 10.11 13.10 -11.98
CA ARG A 33 8.71 13.49 -12.03
C ARG A 33 8.35 14.25 -13.31
N GLU A 34 9.17 15.19 -13.74
CA GLU A 34 8.97 15.95 -14.98
C GLU A 34 8.95 15.08 -16.24
N ARG A 35 9.64 13.95 -16.23
CA ARG A 35 9.80 13.10 -17.41
C ARG A 35 8.93 11.85 -17.40
N LEU A 36 8.69 11.29 -16.23
CA LEU A 36 8.11 9.96 -16.08
C LEU A 36 6.87 9.95 -15.17
N GLY A 37 6.50 11.10 -14.57
CA GLY A 37 5.41 11.17 -13.60
C GLY A 37 5.86 10.83 -12.17
N ASP A 38 4.89 10.72 -11.28
CA ASP A 38 5.11 10.56 -9.84
C ASP A 38 4.67 9.18 -9.32
N PHE A 39 5.00 8.85 -8.08
CA PHE A 39 4.73 7.56 -7.45
C PHE A 39 3.25 7.17 -7.52
N ASP A 40 2.36 8.09 -7.19
CA ASP A 40 0.91 7.88 -7.25
C ASP A 40 0.40 7.67 -8.68
N GLU A 41 0.96 8.38 -9.65
CA GLU A 41 0.62 8.24 -11.08
C GLU A 41 1.03 6.85 -11.61
N TRP A 42 2.23 6.36 -11.23
CA TRP A 42 2.67 5.01 -11.63
C TRP A 42 1.80 3.91 -11.02
N ILE A 43 1.43 4.06 -9.75
CA ILE A 43 0.52 3.12 -9.08
C ILE A 43 -0.86 3.17 -9.74
N ALA A 44 -1.40 4.37 -9.98
CA ALA A 44 -2.69 4.53 -10.66
C ALA A 44 -2.69 3.88 -12.05
N ALA A 45 -1.63 4.10 -12.85
CA ALA A 45 -1.51 3.48 -14.18
C ALA A 45 -1.50 1.95 -14.12
N GLY A 46 -0.80 1.37 -13.13
CA GLY A 46 -0.79 -0.07 -12.90
C GLY A 46 -2.18 -0.61 -12.53
N LEU A 47 -2.89 0.06 -11.63
CA LEU A 47 -4.23 -0.32 -11.19
C LEU A 47 -5.29 -0.14 -12.29
N HIS A 48 -5.20 0.93 -13.07
CA HIS A 48 -6.11 1.18 -14.20
C HIS A 48 -5.98 0.11 -15.29
N SER A 49 -4.79 -0.46 -15.49
CA SER A 49 -4.62 -1.58 -16.43
C SER A 49 -5.45 -2.81 -16.03
N GLY A 50 -5.75 -2.98 -14.75
CA GLY A 50 -6.67 -3.97 -14.20
C GLY A 50 -8.14 -3.53 -14.15
N GLY A 51 -8.49 -2.34 -14.67
CA GLY A 51 -9.87 -1.83 -14.71
C GLY A 51 -10.34 -1.15 -13.42
N ALA A 52 -9.47 -0.92 -12.44
CA ALA A 52 -9.84 -0.26 -11.19
C ALA A 52 -9.93 1.27 -11.36
N SER A 53 -10.91 1.90 -10.70
CA SER A 53 -10.93 3.35 -10.50
C SER A 53 -10.14 3.71 -9.25
N THR A 54 -9.42 4.83 -9.30
CA THR A 54 -8.57 5.29 -8.20
C THR A 54 -8.89 6.72 -7.80
N ILE A 55 -8.67 7.04 -6.53
CA ILE A 55 -8.58 8.40 -5.99
C ILE A 55 -7.23 8.54 -5.27
N THR A 56 -6.58 9.68 -5.39
CA THR A 56 -5.34 9.98 -4.67
C THR A 56 -5.60 11.05 -3.63
N ILE A 57 -5.07 10.84 -2.42
CA ILE A 57 -5.13 11.80 -1.30
C ILE A 57 -3.72 11.96 -0.72
N ASP A 58 -3.32 13.20 -0.51
CA ASP A 58 -2.04 13.55 0.12
C ASP A 58 -2.27 14.10 1.55
N PRO A 59 -2.18 13.25 2.59
CA PRO A 59 -2.36 13.70 3.97
C PRO A 59 -1.28 14.68 4.44
N ARG A 60 -0.12 14.74 3.78
CA ARG A 60 0.95 15.72 4.08
C ARG A 60 0.51 17.14 3.75
N ALA A 61 -0.38 17.29 2.75
CA ALA A 61 -1.00 18.56 2.39
C ALA A 61 -2.20 18.92 3.27
N GLY A 62 -2.52 18.09 4.28
CA GLY A 62 -3.68 18.29 5.14
C GLY A 62 -5.00 17.80 4.54
N GLU A 63 -4.97 17.03 3.46
CA GLU A 63 -6.15 16.44 2.86
C GLU A 63 -6.73 15.36 3.79
N PRO A 64 -8.05 15.39 4.07
CA PRO A 64 -8.66 14.44 4.98
C PRO A 64 -8.76 13.05 4.33
N LEU A 65 -8.39 12.03 5.08
CA LEU A 65 -8.59 10.64 4.67
C LEU A 65 -10.03 10.19 4.93
N PRO A 66 -10.64 9.40 4.04
CA PRO A 66 -11.97 8.83 4.23
C PRO A 66 -11.98 7.75 5.33
N ASP A 67 -13.17 7.32 5.73
CA ASP A 67 -13.26 6.05 6.49
C ASP A 67 -12.73 4.91 5.60
N PRO A 68 -11.84 4.06 6.10
CA PRO A 68 -11.29 2.95 5.30
C PRO A 68 -12.35 2.04 4.67
N ARG A 69 -13.55 1.96 5.25
CA ARG A 69 -14.68 1.19 4.71
C ARG A 69 -15.31 1.78 3.45
N ASP A 70 -15.05 3.05 3.14
CA ASP A 70 -15.64 3.75 1.99
C ASP A 70 -14.88 3.49 0.69
N VAL A 71 -13.74 2.81 0.75
CA VAL A 71 -12.90 2.46 -0.40
C VAL A 71 -12.84 0.94 -0.60
N ALA A 72 -12.49 0.49 -1.80
CA ALA A 72 -12.37 -0.92 -2.13
C ALA A 72 -11.04 -1.52 -1.65
N GLY A 73 -10.03 -0.68 -1.47
CA GLY A 73 -8.70 -1.04 -0.99
C GLY A 73 -7.81 0.20 -0.97
N ILE A 74 -6.65 0.06 -0.39
CA ILE A 74 -5.71 1.15 -0.11
C ILE A 74 -4.32 0.77 -0.63
N VAL A 75 -3.67 1.68 -1.34
CA VAL A 75 -2.23 1.58 -1.65
C VAL A 75 -1.52 2.80 -1.06
N ILE A 76 -0.48 2.56 -0.27
CA ILE A 76 0.35 3.61 0.36
C ILE A 76 1.66 3.70 -0.41
N THR A 77 2.00 4.89 -0.89
CA THR A 77 3.22 5.09 -1.70
C THR A 77 4.49 5.02 -0.85
N GLY A 78 5.63 4.94 -1.54
CA GLY A 78 6.92 5.27 -0.97
C GLY A 78 7.07 6.76 -0.64
N SER A 79 8.17 7.07 0.08
CA SER A 79 8.59 8.43 0.42
C SER A 79 10.10 8.49 0.54
N HIS A 80 10.69 9.69 0.41
CA HIS A 80 12.07 9.97 0.81
C HIS A 80 12.21 10.31 2.30
N ALA A 81 11.10 10.45 3.03
CA ALA A 81 11.10 10.61 4.47
C ALA A 81 11.56 9.32 5.17
N MET A 82 11.97 9.45 6.43
CA MET A 82 12.36 8.32 7.27
C MET A 82 11.33 8.11 8.38
N VAL A 83 10.91 6.86 8.61
CA VAL A 83 9.94 6.55 9.68
C VAL A 83 10.48 6.96 11.06
N THR A 84 11.80 6.87 11.26
CA THR A 84 12.46 7.25 12.52
C THR A 84 12.45 8.75 12.78
N ASP A 85 12.28 9.60 11.76
CA ASP A 85 12.21 11.06 11.94
C ASP A 85 10.91 11.48 12.64
N ARG A 86 9.89 10.61 12.59
CA ARG A 86 8.62 10.79 13.29
C ARG A 86 7.94 12.11 12.94
N ASP A 87 7.99 12.50 11.67
CA ASP A 87 7.27 13.67 11.18
C ASP A 87 5.82 13.66 11.66
N ASP A 88 5.27 14.80 12.06
CA ASP A 88 3.93 14.92 12.63
C ASP A 88 2.86 14.29 11.75
N TRP A 89 2.94 14.48 10.42
CA TRP A 89 2.00 13.89 9.48
C TRP A 89 2.07 12.35 9.46
N SER A 90 3.26 11.78 9.60
CA SER A 90 3.46 10.32 9.59
C SER A 90 2.95 9.69 10.88
N VAL A 91 3.19 10.35 12.02
CA VAL A 91 2.67 9.92 13.32
C VAL A 91 1.14 10.02 13.35
N ALA A 92 0.56 11.12 12.82
CA ALA A 92 -0.88 11.32 12.75
C ALA A 92 -1.59 10.30 11.85
N LEU A 93 -0.90 9.75 10.85
CA LEU A 93 -1.44 8.74 9.94
C LEU A 93 -1.56 7.34 10.59
N MET A 94 -0.69 6.99 11.55
CA MET A 94 -0.63 5.64 12.12
C MET A 94 -1.97 5.14 12.69
N PRO A 95 -2.76 5.92 13.47
CA PRO A 95 -4.07 5.46 13.96
C PRO A 95 -5.04 5.12 12.84
N TRP A 96 -5.01 5.85 11.72
CA TRP A 96 -5.86 5.55 10.57
C TRP A 96 -5.44 4.24 9.87
N LEU A 97 -4.12 3.97 9.78
CA LEU A 97 -3.60 2.69 9.26
C LEU A 97 -4.04 1.51 10.12
N VAL A 98 -3.92 1.63 11.45
CA VAL A 98 -4.41 0.62 12.39
C VAL A 98 -5.91 0.39 12.17
N ARG A 99 -6.68 1.47 12.04
CA ARG A 99 -8.12 1.39 11.77
C ARG A 99 -8.43 0.68 10.46
N ALA A 100 -7.67 0.94 9.39
CA ALA A 100 -7.85 0.27 8.11
C ALA A 100 -7.66 -1.26 8.21
N VAL A 101 -6.66 -1.69 8.99
CA VAL A 101 -6.40 -3.11 9.26
C VAL A 101 -7.50 -3.72 10.14
N GLU A 102 -7.95 -3.03 11.19
CA GLU A 102 -9.02 -3.50 12.09
C GLU A 102 -10.34 -3.73 11.36
N VAL A 103 -10.66 -2.92 10.34
CA VAL A 103 -11.88 -3.06 9.54
C VAL A 103 -11.67 -3.94 8.30
N GLU A 104 -10.50 -4.58 8.22
CA GLU A 104 -10.14 -5.53 7.15
C GLU A 104 -10.24 -4.93 5.74
N THR A 105 -9.96 -3.63 5.59
CA THR A 105 -9.82 -3.02 4.28
C THR A 105 -8.52 -3.49 3.65
N PRO A 106 -8.52 -4.11 2.44
CA PRO A 106 -7.29 -4.52 1.77
C PRO A 106 -6.30 -3.36 1.66
N LEU A 107 -5.06 -3.56 2.11
CA LEU A 107 -4.06 -2.50 2.18
C LEU A 107 -2.70 -3.00 1.70
N LEU A 108 -2.06 -2.26 0.81
CA LEU A 108 -0.70 -2.48 0.33
C LEU A 108 0.18 -1.28 0.68
N GLY A 109 1.21 -1.49 1.48
CA GLY A 109 2.27 -0.50 1.74
C GLY A 109 3.49 -0.76 0.85
N ILE A 110 4.02 0.29 0.20
CA ILE A 110 5.20 0.22 -0.66
C ILE A 110 6.32 1.04 -0.04
N CYS A 111 7.51 0.46 0.15
CA CYS A 111 8.71 1.10 0.69
C CYS A 111 8.42 1.80 2.02
N PHE A 112 8.39 3.13 2.07
CA PHE A 112 8.02 3.88 3.27
C PHE A 112 6.64 3.47 3.81
N GLY A 113 5.65 3.25 2.94
CA GLY A 113 4.32 2.76 3.34
C GLY A 113 4.36 1.39 4.01
N HIS A 114 5.20 0.47 3.53
CA HIS A 114 5.46 -0.83 4.17
C HIS A 114 6.08 -0.66 5.56
N GLN A 115 7.08 0.21 5.68
CA GLN A 115 7.76 0.50 6.93
C GLN A 115 6.81 1.17 7.94
N LEU A 116 6.06 2.19 7.50
CA LEU A 116 5.11 2.91 8.36
C LEU A 116 3.99 1.99 8.86
N LEU A 117 3.50 1.09 8.00
CA LEU A 117 2.51 0.09 8.38
C LEU A 117 3.08 -0.86 9.45
N ALA A 118 4.29 -1.36 9.26
CA ALA A 118 4.95 -2.20 10.28
C ALA A 118 5.06 -1.46 11.61
N GLN A 119 5.49 -0.21 11.60
CA GLN A 119 5.61 0.63 12.80
C GLN A 119 4.24 0.86 13.48
N ALA A 120 3.20 1.16 12.70
CA ALA A 120 1.85 1.40 13.21
C ALA A 120 1.24 0.16 13.88
N LEU A 121 1.59 -1.03 13.41
CA LEU A 121 1.12 -2.32 13.93
C LEU A 121 1.99 -2.88 15.08
N GLY A 122 2.95 -2.11 15.58
CA GLY A 122 3.78 -2.50 16.73
C GLY A 122 5.07 -3.23 16.38
N GLY A 123 5.45 -3.25 15.10
CA GLY A 123 6.80 -3.59 14.67
C GLY A 123 7.80 -2.48 14.95
N THR A 124 9.05 -2.67 14.55
CA THR A 124 10.11 -1.65 14.67
C THR A 124 10.77 -1.38 13.33
N VAL A 125 11.02 -0.12 13.05
CA VAL A 125 11.74 0.35 11.86
C VAL A 125 12.96 1.13 12.30
N ASP A 126 14.09 0.88 11.66
CA ASP A 126 15.33 1.61 11.92
C ASP A 126 16.25 1.52 10.69
N ASN A 127 17.34 2.29 10.71
CA ASN A 127 18.37 2.19 9.71
C ASN A 127 18.91 0.75 9.62
N HIS A 128 19.08 0.27 8.38
CA HIS A 128 19.64 -1.06 8.18
C HIS A 128 21.12 -1.06 8.60
N PRO A 129 21.59 -2.00 9.47
CA PRO A 129 22.97 -2.01 9.97
C PRO A 129 24.01 -2.24 8.87
N GLY A 130 23.62 -2.84 7.76
CA GLY A 130 24.45 -3.02 6.57
C GLY A 130 24.50 -1.79 5.65
N GLY A 131 23.79 -0.70 5.99
CA GLY A 131 23.68 0.51 5.18
C GLY A 131 22.55 0.47 4.15
N VAL A 132 22.71 1.22 3.06
CA VAL A 132 21.69 1.33 2.00
C VAL A 132 21.66 0.07 1.13
N GLU A 133 20.46 -0.39 0.80
CA GLU A 133 20.25 -1.38 -0.26
C GLU A 133 19.69 -0.67 -1.49
N ILE A 134 20.36 -0.82 -2.63
CA ILE A 134 20.00 -0.16 -3.88
C ILE A 134 20.37 -1.01 -5.09
N GLY A 135 19.44 -1.13 -6.03
CA GLY A 135 19.65 -1.81 -7.31
C GLY A 135 18.61 -2.88 -7.62
N THR A 136 18.96 -3.72 -8.60
CA THR A 136 18.18 -4.91 -8.94
C THR A 136 18.59 -6.04 -8.00
N LEU A 137 17.63 -6.58 -7.26
CA LEU A 137 17.86 -7.64 -6.28
C LEU A 137 17.03 -8.87 -6.65
N THR A 138 17.61 -10.04 -6.43
CA THR A 138 16.85 -11.29 -6.52
C THR A 138 16.15 -11.53 -5.17
N ILE A 139 14.84 -11.34 -5.14
CA ILE A 139 13.98 -11.58 -3.97
C ILE A 139 13.60 -13.05 -3.92
N HIS A 140 13.67 -13.64 -2.74
CA HIS A 140 13.28 -15.02 -2.50
C HIS A 140 11.97 -15.07 -1.71
N ARG A 141 10.96 -15.74 -2.28
CA ARG A 141 9.74 -16.05 -1.56
C ARG A 141 9.98 -17.20 -0.58
N ASN A 142 9.38 -17.10 0.61
CA ASN A 142 9.37 -18.23 1.54
C ASN A 142 8.12 -19.12 1.36
N ALA A 143 8.06 -20.24 2.09
CA ALA A 143 6.96 -21.20 1.98
C ALA A 143 5.59 -20.59 2.33
N ASN A 144 5.53 -19.59 3.22
CA ASN A 144 4.27 -18.95 3.63
C ASN A 144 3.60 -18.16 2.51
N SER A 145 4.34 -17.79 1.48
CA SER A 145 3.82 -17.01 0.34
C SER A 145 3.09 -17.84 -0.72
N HIS A 146 3.11 -19.17 -0.66
CA HIS A 146 2.53 -20.02 -1.70
C HIS A 146 1.02 -19.84 -1.88
N GLY A 147 0.29 -19.52 -0.82
CA GLY A 147 -1.15 -19.24 -0.84
C GLY A 147 -1.49 -17.75 -0.73
N ASP A 148 -0.49 -16.88 -0.80
CA ASP A 148 -0.69 -15.44 -0.68
C ASP A 148 -1.35 -14.86 -1.93
N ALA A 149 -2.32 -13.96 -1.74
CA ALA A 149 -3.12 -13.41 -2.84
C ALA A 149 -2.29 -12.57 -3.82
N LEU A 150 -1.25 -11.88 -3.34
CA LEU A 150 -0.40 -11.02 -4.18
C LEU A 150 0.85 -11.75 -4.66
N LEU A 151 1.56 -12.44 -3.77
CA LEU A 151 2.85 -13.04 -4.09
C LEU A 151 2.75 -14.50 -4.53
N GLY A 152 1.65 -15.19 -4.24
CA GLY A 152 1.51 -16.63 -4.50
C GLY A 152 1.72 -17.06 -5.94
N GLY A 153 1.34 -16.20 -6.89
CA GLY A 153 1.50 -16.42 -8.34
C GLY A 153 2.90 -16.11 -8.91
N LEU A 154 3.79 -15.49 -8.13
CA LEU A 154 5.14 -15.16 -8.60
C LEU A 154 6.07 -16.37 -8.56
N PRO A 155 7.17 -16.39 -9.34
CA PRO A 155 8.24 -17.37 -9.22
C PRO A 155 8.81 -17.45 -7.80
N ALA A 156 9.39 -18.57 -7.40
CA ALA A 156 10.04 -18.74 -6.08
C ALA A 156 11.14 -17.69 -5.82
N SER A 157 11.79 -17.24 -6.91
CA SER A 157 12.72 -16.12 -6.90
C SER A 157 12.43 -15.24 -8.10
N PHE A 158 12.48 -13.92 -7.90
CA PHE A 158 12.25 -12.92 -8.95
C PHE A 158 13.08 -11.68 -8.71
N ASP A 159 13.41 -10.96 -9.77
CA ASP A 159 14.17 -9.72 -9.68
C ASP A 159 13.23 -8.55 -9.42
N ALA A 160 13.62 -7.67 -8.49
CA ALA A 160 12.91 -6.44 -8.16
C ALA A 160 13.89 -5.28 -7.96
N GLN A 161 13.39 -4.06 -8.18
CA GLN A 161 14.15 -2.84 -7.90
C GLN A 161 13.95 -2.46 -6.44
N SER A 162 15.04 -2.17 -5.75
CA SER A 162 15.01 -1.71 -4.36
C SER A 162 15.85 -0.46 -4.18
N VAL A 163 15.38 0.43 -3.31
CA VAL A 163 16.14 1.57 -2.79
C VAL A 163 15.61 1.93 -1.40
N HIS A 164 16.36 1.64 -0.37
CA HIS A 164 16.00 2.01 1.01
C HIS A 164 17.22 2.06 1.93
N TRP A 165 17.13 2.93 2.94
CA TRP A 165 18.09 3.05 4.05
C TRP A 165 17.56 2.38 5.31
N GLN A 166 16.24 2.48 5.52
CA GLN A 166 15.55 1.90 6.67
C GLN A 166 14.92 0.56 6.30
N SER A 167 14.75 -0.25 7.31
CA SER A 167 14.26 -1.61 7.21
C SER A 167 13.31 -1.90 8.38
N VAL A 168 12.35 -2.77 8.17
CA VAL A 168 11.56 -3.34 9.26
C VAL A 168 12.46 -4.29 10.04
N ARG A 169 12.88 -3.88 11.24
CA ARG A 169 13.81 -4.65 12.10
C ARG A 169 13.11 -5.76 12.85
N THR A 170 11.86 -5.51 13.24
CA THR A 170 11.02 -6.50 13.90
C THR A 170 9.63 -6.44 13.29
N LEU A 171 9.12 -7.55 12.81
CA LEU A 171 7.77 -7.64 12.31
C LEU A 171 6.75 -7.45 13.44
N PRO A 172 5.56 -6.89 13.14
CA PRO A 172 4.43 -6.88 14.07
C PRO A 172 4.08 -8.29 14.54
N THR A 173 3.66 -8.42 15.79
CA THR A 173 3.18 -9.71 16.32
C THR A 173 1.99 -10.21 15.51
N GLY A 174 2.10 -11.42 14.98
CA GLY A 174 1.07 -12.01 14.10
C GLY A 174 1.30 -11.75 12.61
N ALA A 175 2.30 -10.97 12.22
CA ALA A 175 2.68 -10.82 10.83
C ALA A 175 3.29 -12.13 10.28
N VAL A 176 3.02 -12.39 9.01
CA VAL A 176 3.53 -13.54 8.27
C VAL A 176 4.57 -13.05 7.27
N LEU A 177 5.82 -13.48 7.42
CA LEU A 177 6.89 -13.18 6.48
C LEU A 177 6.63 -13.89 5.14
N LEU A 178 6.71 -13.16 4.04
CA LEU A 178 6.42 -13.65 2.69
C LEU A 178 7.65 -13.75 1.79
N ALA A 179 8.54 -12.75 1.84
CA ALA A 179 9.71 -12.70 0.97
C ALA A 179 10.82 -11.83 1.57
N GLY A 180 12.05 -12.10 1.15
CA GLY A 180 13.22 -11.33 1.59
C GLY A 180 14.49 -11.74 0.84
N THR A 181 15.60 -11.13 1.26
CA THR A 181 16.95 -11.47 0.86
C THR A 181 17.81 -11.82 2.08
N ALA A 182 19.06 -12.21 1.89
CA ALA A 182 19.99 -12.38 3.00
C ALA A 182 20.35 -11.04 3.66
N PHE A 183 20.29 -9.93 2.90
CA PHE A 183 20.54 -8.58 3.42
C PHE A 183 19.30 -8.04 4.13
N GLU A 184 18.15 -8.00 3.46
CA GLU A 184 16.87 -7.53 4.01
C GLU A 184 15.89 -8.71 4.09
N PRO A 185 15.74 -9.32 5.27
CA PRO A 185 14.86 -10.48 5.43
C PRO A 185 13.37 -10.12 5.37
N HIS A 186 13.01 -8.85 5.58
CA HIS A 186 11.62 -8.40 5.70
C HIS A 186 11.13 -7.57 4.51
N HIS A 187 11.53 -7.94 3.27
CA HIS A 187 11.06 -7.25 2.06
C HIS A 187 9.55 -7.28 1.88
N ALA A 188 8.91 -8.36 2.30
CA ALA A 188 7.46 -8.47 2.25
C ALA A 188 6.90 -9.27 3.44
N PHE A 189 5.87 -8.74 4.05
CA PHE A 189 5.07 -9.43 5.06
C PHE A 189 3.58 -9.20 4.82
N ARG A 190 2.75 -10.10 5.34
CA ARG A 190 1.31 -9.95 5.41
C ARG A 190 0.88 -9.88 6.87
N PHE A 191 -0.10 -9.04 7.15
CA PHE A 191 -0.73 -8.94 8.47
C PHE A 191 -2.24 -9.10 8.31
N GLY A 192 -2.82 -10.05 9.06
CA GLY A 192 -4.24 -10.39 8.91
C GLY A 192 -4.54 -11.26 7.68
N PRO A 193 -5.80 -11.31 7.26
CA PRO A 193 -6.25 -12.15 6.15
C PRO A 193 -5.98 -11.56 4.76
N CYS A 194 -5.71 -10.26 4.69
CA CYS A 194 -5.54 -9.51 3.42
C CYS A 194 -4.13 -8.98 3.26
#